data_716e96e0f4cb12c88f1f3c3897836526
#
_entry.id   716e96e0f4cb12c88f1f3c3897836526
#
_cell.length_a   1.000
_cell.length_b   1.000
_cell.length_c   1.000
_cell.angle_alpha   90.00
_cell.angle_beta   90.00
_cell.angle_gamma   90.00
#
_symmetry.space_group_name_H-M   'P 1'
#
loop_
_entity.id
_entity.type
_entity.pdbx_description
1 polymer ?
#
loop_
_entity_poly.entity_id
_entity_poly.type
_entity_poly.pdbx_seq_one_letter_code
_entity_poly.pdbx_strand_id
1 'polypeptide(L)'
;MTKFRVIKHQKYYLSFSAIMVILSLIFLFTIKLNLGIDFKGGNLIQLKYPQKVEQIKVNGTLDSLISAIPQLKTKRVQFSETDNSVIIRTSQLTNAQKNEMLTQLEKNTGKYEITKDDTVGAVIGKELTMNAIKALLIGSIFIVIYITVRFELVYAIAGILALLHDVIISFGLIALFRYEIDTPFVAAILTILGYSINDTIVVFDRIRENEKKSKKNRENKSFAEIVETGINQVFARSIYTSLTTLFSVIVLLIFGGDSLKTFSMTL
;
A
#
# COMPACT_ATOMS: atom_id res chain seq x y z
N MET A 1 -31.69 1.50 16.54
CA MET A 1 -30.42 1.83 15.88
C MET A 1 -30.24 3.33 15.85
N THR A 2 -29.17 3.84 16.42
CA THR A 2 -28.82 5.28 16.39
C THR A 2 -28.64 5.70 14.94
N LYS A 3 -29.46 6.62 14.46
CA LYS A 3 -29.33 7.18 13.10
C LYS A 3 -28.16 8.15 13.08
N PHE A 4 -27.13 7.84 12.32
CA PHE A 4 -26.02 8.76 12.09
C PHE A 4 -26.50 9.93 11.21
N ARG A 5 -26.27 11.16 11.66
CA ARG A 5 -26.58 12.37 10.89
C ARG A 5 -25.39 12.78 10.03
N VAL A 6 -25.11 12.00 8.99
CA VAL A 6 -23.92 12.16 8.13
C VAL A 6 -23.97 13.50 7.39
N ILE A 7 -25.10 13.84 6.78
CA ILE A 7 -25.26 15.07 6.01
C ILE A 7 -25.13 16.32 6.88
N LYS A 8 -25.63 16.28 8.11
CA LYS A 8 -25.49 17.41 9.05
C LYS A 8 -24.01 17.73 9.33
N HIS A 9 -23.16 16.73 9.37
CA HIS A 9 -21.74 16.85 9.70
C HIS A 9 -20.83 16.75 8.47
N GLN A 10 -21.36 16.82 7.24
CA GLN A 10 -20.62 16.66 5.99
C GLN A 10 -19.38 17.58 5.90
N LYS A 11 -19.47 18.82 6.39
CA LYS A 11 -18.35 19.77 6.36
C LYS A 11 -17.13 19.25 7.14
N TYR A 12 -17.35 18.62 8.29
CA TYR A 12 -16.26 18.05 9.09
C TYR A 12 -15.59 16.87 8.39
N TYR A 13 -16.38 15.95 7.83
CA TYR A 13 -15.85 14.80 7.09
C TYR A 13 -15.09 15.24 5.83
N LEU A 14 -15.66 16.16 5.05
CA LEU A 14 -15.01 16.68 3.84
C LEU A 14 -13.74 17.48 4.17
N SER A 15 -13.76 18.31 5.23
CA SER A 15 -12.56 19.04 5.65
C SER A 15 -11.46 18.09 6.12
N PHE A 16 -11.79 17.08 6.92
CA PHE A 16 -10.83 16.06 7.35
C PHE A 16 -10.24 15.31 6.16
N SER A 17 -11.09 14.86 5.24
CA SER A 17 -10.69 14.19 4.00
C SER A 17 -9.77 15.07 3.15
N ALA A 18 -10.11 16.33 2.94
CA ALA A 18 -9.29 17.28 2.19
C ALA A 18 -7.91 17.48 2.84
N ILE A 19 -7.86 17.62 4.16
CA ILE A 19 -6.59 17.72 4.91
C ILE A 19 -5.76 16.45 4.69
N MET A 20 -6.34 15.27 4.81
CA MET A 20 -5.63 14.00 4.59
C MET A 20 -5.07 13.89 3.18
N VAL A 21 -5.82 14.30 2.15
CA VAL A 21 -5.34 14.31 0.76
C VAL A 21 -4.18 15.29 0.59
N ILE A 22 -4.29 16.51 1.14
CA ILE A 22 -3.23 17.53 1.06
C ILE A 22 -1.96 17.02 1.76
N LEU A 23 -2.06 16.47 2.97
CA LEU A 23 -0.93 15.90 3.68
C LEU A 23 -0.30 14.73 2.90
N SER A 24 -1.11 13.85 2.32
CA SER A 24 -0.64 12.74 1.50
C SER A 24 0.13 13.23 0.28
N LEU A 25 -0.34 14.26 -0.41
CA LEU A 25 0.38 14.88 -1.52
C LEU A 25 1.70 15.51 -1.04
N ILE A 26 1.71 16.22 0.09
CA ILE A 26 2.94 16.77 0.66
C ILE A 26 3.95 15.64 0.94
N PHE A 27 3.53 14.53 1.55
CA PHE A 27 4.44 13.39 1.82
C PHE A 27 4.97 12.76 0.53
N LEU A 28 4.14 12.62 -0.51
CA LEU A 28 4.57 12.10 -1.81
C LEU A 28 5.63 12.97 -2.47
N PHE A 29 5.51 14.30 -2.40
CA PHE A 29 6.47 15.22 -3.02
C PHE A 29 7.74 15.42 -2.18
N THR A 30 7.64 15.42 -0.85
CA THR A 30 8.77 15.69 0.05
C THR A 30 9.55 14.42 0.40
N ILE A 31 8.86 13.39 0.89
CA ILE A 31 9.47 12.15 1.37
C ILE A 31 9.77 11.19 0.20
N LYS A 32 8.97 11.26 -0.86
CA LYS A 32 8.99 10.39 -2.03
C LYS A 32 8.76 8.92 -1.70
N LEU A 33 8.43 8.14 -2.70
CA LEU A 33 8.22 6.71 -2.58
C LEU A 33 9.55 5.95 -2.42
N ASN A 34 9.57 4.98 -1.51
CA ASN A 34 10.71 4.10 -1.30
C ASN A 34 10.58 2.86 -2.19
N LEU A 35 11.03 2.96 -3.44
CA LEU A 35 10.96 1.84 -4.40
C LEU A 35 11.92 0.73 -3.99
N GLY A 36 11.43 -0.51 -3.98
CA GLY A 36 12.17 -1.72 -3.73
C GLY A 36 13.06 -2.19 -4.89
N ILE A 37 13.76 -3.28 -4.67
CA ILE A 37 14.63 -3.87 -5.68
C ILE A 37 13.85 -4.37 -6.90
N ASP A 38 12.58 -4.74 -6.74
CA ASP A 38 11.69 -5.14 -7.85
C ASP A 38 11.61 -4.06 -8.93
N PHE A 39 11.69 -2.79 -8.56
CA PHE A 39 11.55 -1.65 -9.47
C PHE A 39 12.88 -0.95 -9.78
N LYS A 40 13.80 -0.89 -8.84
CA LYS A 40 15.12 -0.27 -9.04
C LYS A 40 16.17 -1.22 -9.57
N GLY A 41 15.96 -2.52 -9.41
CA GLY A 41 17.00 -3.52 -9.51
C GLY A 41 17.93 -3.50 -8.30
N GLY A 42 18.70 -4.55 -8.11
CA GLY A 42 19.65 -4.69 -7.00
C GLY A 42 19.58 -6.04 -6.31
N ASN A 43 20.20 -6.10 -5.14
CA ASN A 43 20.18 -7.27 -4.26
C ASN A 43 19.49 -6.93 -2.95
N LEU A 44 18.71 -7.87 -2.43
CA LEU A 44 18.15 -7.87 -1.08
C LEU A 44 18.60 -9.14 -0.39
N ILE A 45 19.40 -9.00 0.65
CA ILE A 45 19.91 -10.12 1.43
C ILE A 45 19.46 -9.94 2.87
N GLN A 46 18.79 -10.95 3.43
CA GLN A 46 18.37 -10.98 4.82
C GLN A 46 19.17 -12.01 5.57
N LEU A 47 19.86 -11.55 6.58
CA LEU A 47 20.74 -12.35 7.44
C LEU A 47 20.09 -12.46 8.82
N LYS A 48 19.87 -13.67 9.31
CA LYS A 48 19.35 -13.92 10.65
C LYS A 48 20.49 -14.36 11.57
N TYR A 49 20.67 -13.62 12.65
CA TYR A 49 21.69 -13.90 13.65
C TYR A 49 21.11 -14.66 14.84
N PRO A 50 21.90 -15.54 15.49
CA PRO A 50 21.46 -16.21 16.73
C PRO A 50 21.19 -15.24 17.87
N GLN A 51 21.89 -14.11 17.89
CA GLN A 51 21.78 -13.04 18.89
C GLN A 51 21.79 -11.68 18.19
N LYS A 52 21.34 -10.64 18.89
CA LYS A 52 21.34 -9.26 18.39
C LYS A 52 22.75 -8.83 17.99
N VAL A 53 22.94 -8.50 16.72
CA VAL A 53 24.22 -8.01 16.18
C VAL A 53 24.33 -6.50 16.35
N GLU A 54 25.54 -6.04 16.63
CA GLU A 54 25.81 -4.60 16.76
C GLU A 54 25.75 -3.90 15.40
N GLN A 55 24.90 -2.89 15.29
CA GLN A 55 24.73 -2.11 14.06
C GLN A 55 26.04 -1.48 13.56
N ILE A 56 26.90 -1.05 14.51
CA ILE A 56 28.20 -0.44 14.22
C ILE A 56 29.12 -1.45 13.50
N LYS A 57 29.13 -2.70 13.92
CA LYS A 57 29.98 -3.74 13.29
C LYS A 57 29.51 -4.07 11.89
N VAL A 58 28.19 -4.22 11.68
CA VAL A 58 27.64 -4.49 10.36
C VAL A 58 27.93 -3.33 9.41
N ASN A 59 27.58 -2.11 9.80
CA ASN A 59 27.80 -0.93 8.97
C ASN A 59 29.29 -0.70 8.71
N GLY A 60 30.15 -0.80 9.73
CA GLY A 60 31.59 -0.64 9.59
C GLY A 60 32.22 -1.65 8.64
N THR A 61 31.79 -2.93 8.69
CA THR A 61 32.25 -3.95 7.74
C THR A 61 31.83 -3.59 6.31
N LEU A 62 30.57 -3.21 6.10
CA LEU A 62 30.08 -2.83 4.79
C LEU A 62 30.76 -1.54 4.27
N ASP A 63 31.04 -0.59 5.15
CA ASP A 63 31.75 0.65 4.78
C ASP A 63 33.19 0.40 4.37
N SER A 64 33.89 -0.52 5.03
CA SER A 64 35.26 -0.90 4.69
C SER A 64 35.38 -1.55 3.29
N LEU A 65 34.30 -2.17 2.82
CA LEU A 65 34.23 -2.82 1.52
C LEU A 65 33.86 -1.88 0.36
N ILE A 66 33.51 -0.62 0.62
CA ILE A 66 33.10 0.34 -0.44
C ILE A 66 34.21 0.54 -1.49
N SER A 67 35.47 0.49 -1.08
CA SER A 67 36.60 0.65 -2.02
C SER A 67 36.71 -0.51 -3.00
N ALA A 68 36.41 -1.74 -2.58
CA ALA A 68 36.42 -2.93 -3.40
C ALA A 68 35.09 -3.16 -4.12
N ILE A 69 33.99 -2.79 -3.49
CA ILE A 69 32.61 -2.99 -3.98
C ILE A 69 31.90 -1.62 -3.97
N PRO A 70 32.08 -0.77 -5.00
CA PRO A 70 31.50 0.58 -5.05
C PRO A 70 29.97 0.61 -4.95
N GLN A 71 29.28 -0.48 -5.32
CA GLN A 71 27.83 -0.64 -5.22
C GLN A 71 27.31 -0.53 -3.78
N LEU A 72 28.16 -0.82 -2.79
CA LEU A 72 27.85 -0.66 -1.36
C LEU A 72 27.73 0.80 -0.93
N LYS A 73 28.14 1.77 -1.73
CA LYS A 73 27.94 3.20 -1.45
C LYS A 73 26.46 3.58 -1.32
N THR A 74 25.59 2.87 -2.05
CA THR A 74 24.14 3.10 -2.05
C THR A 74 23.39 2.12 -1.15
N LYS A 75 24.10 1.35 -0.33
CA LYS A 75 23.50 0.33 0.54
C LYS A 75 22.48 0.95 1.50
N ARG A 76 21.47 0.16 1.81
CA ARG A 76 20.53 0.42 2.89
C ARG A 76 20.51 -0.79 3.80
N VAL A 77 20.75 -0.55 5.08
CA VAL A 77 20.77 -1.61 6.10
C VAL A 77 19.63 -1.35 7.06
N GLN A 78 18.78 -2.33 7.25
CA GLN A 78 17.67 -2.30 8.18
C GLN A 78 17.84 -3.42 9.20
N PHE A 79 17.70 -3.09 10.46
CA PHE A 79 17.80 -4.03 11.57
C PHE A 79 16.40 -4.32 12.12
N SER A 80 16.07 -5.61 12.26
CA SER A 80 14.86 -6.07 12.93
C SER A 80 15.24 -6.58 14.32
N GLU A 81 14.66 -5.98 15.34
CA GLU A 81 14.92 -6.40 16.73
C GLU A 81 14.08 -7.62 17.14
N THR A 82 12.99 -7.89 16.40
CA THR A 82 12.05 -8.97 16.75
C THR A 82 12.64 -10.35 16.48
N ASP A 83 13.41 -10.49 15.41
CA ASP A 83 13.94 -11.77 14.92
C ASP A 83 15.46 -11.79 14.75
N ASN A 84 16.15 -10.75 15.27
CA ASN A 84 17.59 -10.54 15.13
C ASN A 84 18.07 -10.57 13.67
N SER A 85 17.26 -10.10 12.73
CA SER A 85 17.62 -10.09 11.33
C SER A 85 18.16 -8.74 10.87
N VAL A 86 19.05 -8.83 9.87
CA VAL A 86 19.62 -7.66 9.17
C VAL A 86 19.29 -7.78 7.71
N ILE A 87 18.59 -6.80 7.17
CA ILE A 87 18.24 -6.72 5.76
C ILE A 87 19.17 -5.74 5.08
N ILE A 88 19.95 -6.23 4.11
CA ILE A 88 20.90 -5.44 3.36
C ILE A 88 20.39 -5.32 1.93
N ARG A 89 20.19 -4.08 1.47
CA ARG A 89 19.83 -3.78 0.09
C ARG A 89 20.96 -3.03 -0.57
N THR A 90 21.33 -3.45 -1.78
CA THR A 90 22.43 -2.84 -2.55
C THR A 90 22.02 -2.67 -4.00
N SER A 91 22.76 -1.86 -4.75
CA SER A 91 22.75 -1.95 -6.21
C SER A 91 23.23 -3.35 -6.63
N GLN A 92 22.96 -3.75 -7.86
CA GLN A 92 23.27 -5.10 -8.34
C GLN A 92 24.75 -5.45 -8.14
N LEU A 93 25.00 -6.52 -7.39
CA LEU A 93 26.30 -7.12 -7.14
C LEU A 93 26.54 -8.32 -8.07
N THR A 94 27.78 -8.53 -8.44
CA THR A 94 28.20 -9.83 -9.03
C THR A 94 28.23 -10.90 -7.94
N ASN A 95 28.18 -12.18 -8.34
CA ASN A 95 28.27 -13.28 -7.37
C ASN A 95 29.57 -13.25 -6.56
N ALA A 96 30.68 -12.86 -7.18
CA ALA A 96 31.96 -12.71 -6.49
C ALA A 96 31.89 -11.60 -5.41
N GLN A 97 31.38 -10.43 -5.76
CA GLN A 97 31.22 -9.31 -4.82
C GLN A 97 30.27 -9.66 -3.67
N LYS A 98 29.16 -10.36 -3.97
CA LYS A 98 28.21 -10.81 -2.95
C LYS A 98 28.88 -11.80 -1.99
N ASN A 99 29.59 -12.79 -2.48
CA ASN A 99 30.28 -13.77 -1.66
C ASN A 99 31.37 -13.11 -0.81
N GLU A 100 32.14 -12.17 -1.36
CA GLU A 100 33.14 -11.41 -0.61
C GLU A 100 32.50 -10.63 0.53
N MET A 101 31.40 -9.90 0.25
CA MET A 101 30.64 -9.15 1.25
C MET A 101 30.14 -10.09 2.38
N LEU A 102 29.54 -11.22 2.02
CA LEU A 102 29.02 -12.19 2.97
C LEU A 102 30.14 -12.79 3.84
N THR A 103 31.27 -13.18 3.23
CA THR A 103 32.43 -13.73 3.96
C THR A 103 33.00 -12.73 4.95
N GLN A 104 33.13 -11.46 4.57
CA GLN A 104 33.62 -10.41 5.47
C GLN A 104 32.63 -10.10 6.60
N LEU A 105 31.32 -10.12 6.30
CA LEU A 105 30.31 -9.99 7.34
C LEU A 105 30.38 -11.15 8.34
N GLU A 106 30.46 -12.41 7.90
CA GLU A 106 30.55 -13.55 8.77
C GLU A 106 31.79 -13.48 9.68
N LYS A 107 32.93 -13.06 9.11
CA LYS A 107 34.18 -12.91 9.85
C LYS A 107 34.10 -11.84 10.97
N ASN A 108 33.41 -10.72 10.72
CA ASN A 108 33.41 -9.57 11.61
C ASN A 108 32.19 -9.51 12.54
N THR A 109 31.07 -10.14 12.16
CA THR A 109 29.81 -10.07 12.91
C THR A 109 29.37 -11.42 13.48
N GLY A 110 30.06 -12.51 13.11
CA GLY A 110 29.72 -13.88 13.54
C GLY A 110 28.82 -14.61 12.55
N LYS A 111 28.53 -15.88 12.87
CA LYS A 111 27.71 -16.76 12.04
C LYS A 111 26.27 -16.28 11.94
N TYR A 112 25.69 -16.40 10.78
CA TYR A 112 24.30 -16.07 10.48
C TYR A 112 23.72 -17.12 9.50
N GLU A 113 22.40 -17.11 9.38
CA GLU A 113 21.65 -17.85 8.38
C GLU A 113 21.12 -16.87 7.33
N ILE A 114 21.23 -17.19 6.05
CA ILE A 114 20.63 -16.40 4.97
C ILE A 114 19.17 -16.84 4.84
N THR A 115 18.25 -15.99 5.27
CA THR A 115 16.80 -16.28 5.21
C THR A 115 16.17 -15.78 3.91
N LYS A 116 16.81 -14.80 3.25
CA LYS A 116 16.36 -14.26 1.96
C LYS A 116 17.56 -13.79 1.13
N ASP A 117 17.57 -14.12 -0.15
CA ASP A 117 18.59 -13.70 -1.12
C ASP A 117 17.95 -13.46 -2.49
N ASP A 118 17.44 -12.27 -2.68
CA ASP A 118 16.78 -11.86 -3.91
C ASP A 118 17.72 -10.97 -4.74
N THR A 119 17.74 -11.23 -6.04
CA THR A 119 18.50 -10.43 -7.00
C THR A 119 17.61 -10.09 -8.20
N VAL A 120 17.46 -8.80 -8.46
CA VAL A 120 16.71 -8.30 -9.61
C VAL A 120 17.66 -7.50 -10.51
N GLY A 121 17.83 -7.95 -11.74
CA GLY A 121 18.61 -7.22 -12.74
C GLY A 121 17.93 -5.90 -13.13
N ALA A 122 18.72 -4.89 -13.51
CA ALA A 122 18.20 -3.56 -13.86
C ALA A 122 17.18 -3.60 -15.04
N VAL A 123 17.36 -4.51 -16.00
CA VAL A 123 16.43 -4.69 -17.12
C VAL A 123 15.08 -5.22 -16.62
N ILE A 124 15.13 -6.25 -15.76
CA ILE A 124 13.93 -6.85 -15.16
C ILE A 124 13.22 -5.83 -14.29
N GLY A 125 13.92 -5.06 -13.45
CA GLY A 125 13.34 -4.02 -12.62
C GLY A 125 12.59 -2.96 -13.44
N LYS A 126 13.16 -2.55 -14.58
CA LYS A 126 12.47 -1.61 -15.50
C LYS A 126 11.23 -2.23 -16.14
N GLU A 127 11.30 -3.49 -16.52
CA GLU A 127 10.16 -4.22 -17.08
C GLU A 127 9.04 -4.38 -16.04
N LEU A 128 9.36 -4.78 -14.81
CA LEU A 128 8.40 -4.87 -13.70
C LEU A 128 7.76 -3.52 -13.40
N THR A 129 8.53 -2.42 -13.38
CA THR A 129 8.00 -1.07 -13.21
C THR A 129 6.98 -0.72 -14.30
N MET A 130 7.32 -0.98 -15.57
CA MET A 130 6.42 -0.69 -16.68
C MET A 130 5.15 -1.55 -16.61
N ASN A 131 5.27 -2.81 -16.25
CA ASN A 131 4.13 -3.72 -16.10
C ASN A 131 3.24 -3.31 -14.91
N ALA A 132 3.82 -2.86 -13.79
CA ALA A 132 3.11 -2.31 -12.65
C ALA A 132 2.28 -1.08 -13.03
N ILE A 133 2.88 -0.12 -13.74
CA ILE A 133 2.19 1.08 -14.23
C ILE A 133 1.04 0.69 -15.17
N LYS A 134 1.29 -0.21 -16.12
CA LYS A 134 0.25 -0.70 -17.04
C LYS A 134 -0.89 -1.37 -16.29
N ALA A 135 -0.60 -2.23 -15.30
CA ALA A 135 -1.62 -2.92 -14.52
C ALA A 135 -2.50 -1.93 -13.75
N LEU A 136 -1.91 -0.93 -13.08
CA LEU A 136 -2.65 0.12 -12.38
C LEU A 136 -3.51 0.96 -13.33
N LEU A 137 -2.96 1.37 -14.47
CA LEU A 137 -3.70 2.16 -15.46
C LEU A 137 -4.86 1.36 -16.06
N ILE A 138 -4.60 0.14 -16.52
CA ILE A 138 -5.63 -0.71 -17.14
C ILE A 138 -6.73 -1.05 -16.12
N GLY A 139 -6.35 -1.44 -14.90
CA GLY A 139 -7.30 -1.72 -13.82
C GLY A 139 -8.16 -0.49 -13.49
N SER A 140 -7.55 0.69 -13.37
CA SER A 140 -8.28 1.95 -13.12
C SER A 140 -9.23 2.29 -14.27
N ILE A 141 -8.80 2.14 -15.52
CA ILE A 141 -9.64 2.39 -16.72
C ILE A 141 -10.87 1.46 -16.70
N PHE A 142 -10.69 0.16 -16.45
CA PHE A 142 -11.83 -0.77 -16.36
C PHE A 142 -12.82 -0.39 -15.27
N ILE A 143 -12.33 0.04 -14.10
CA ILE A 143 -13.19 0.51 -13.01
C ILE A 143 -13.96 1.76 -13.42
N VAL A 144 -13.28 2.75 -14.03
CA VAL A 144 -13.92 4.00 -14.52
C VAL A 144 -14.99 3.70 -15.57
N ILE A 145 -14.70 2.82 -16.55
CA ILE A 145 -15.67 2.40 -17.56
C ILE A 145 -16.87 1.73 -16.88
N TYR A 146 -16.62 0.80 -15.95
CA TYR A 146 -17.69 0.09 -15.25
C TYR A 146 -18.60 1.05 -14.49
N ILE A 147 -18.05 2.00 -13.73
CA ILE A 147 -18.84 2.98 -12.99
C ILE A 147 -19.66 3.86 -13.93
N THR A 148 -19.04 4.35 -15.01
CA THR A 148 -19.69 5.27 -15.97
C THR A 148 -20.83 4.59 -16.72
N VAL A 149 -20.71 3.30 -17.03
CA VAL A 149 -21.78 2.52 -17.68
C VAL A 149 -22.87 2.15 -16.67
N ARG A 150 -22.52 1.87 -15.43
CA ARG A 150 -23.45 1.36 -14.40
C ARG A 150 -24.28 2.46 -13.76
N PHE A 151 -23.74 3.68 -13.64
CA PHE A 151 -24.35 4.80 -12.92
C PHE A 151 -24.51 6.04 -13.79
N GLU A 152 -25.44 6.91 -13.39
CA GLU A 152 -25.56 8.25 -13.95
C GLU A 152 -24.31 9.09 -13.69
N LEU A 153 -24.04 10.06 -14.57
CA LEU A 153 -22.79 10.84 -14.59
C LEU A 153 -22.41 11.43 -13.22
N VAL A 154 -23.38 11.91 -12.45
CA VAL A 154 -23.13 12.51 -11.11
C VAL A 154 -22.56 11.48 -10.13
N TYR A 155 -23.13 10.29 -10.10
CA TYR A 155 -22.63 9.18 -9.26
C TYR A 155 -21.27 8.69 -9.77
N ALA A 156 -21.10 8.62 -11.09
CA ALA A 156 -19.84 8.20 -11.69
C ALA A 156 -18.69 9.13 -11.30
N ILE A 157 -18.88 10.45 -11.42
CA ILE A 157 -17.87 11.44 -11.00
C ILE A 157 -17.58 11.33 -9.50
N ALA A 158 -18.61 11.21 -8.66
CA ALA A 158 -18.44 11.08 -7.22
C ALA A 158 -17.64 9.81 -6.86
N GLY A 159 -17.93 8.67 -7.51
CA GLY A 159 -17.20 7.42 -7.32
C GLY A 159 -15.74 7.49 -7.76
N ILE A 160 -15.46 8.12 -8.90
CA ILE A 160 -14.08 8.34 -9.38
C ILE A 160 -13.29 9.23 -8.40
N LEU A 161 -13.91 10.31 -7.89
CA LEU A 161 -13.27 11.17 -6.89
C LEU A 161 -12.99 10.43 -5.59
N ALA A 162 -13.91 9.57 -5.14
CA ALA A 162 -13.68 8.72 -3.97
C ALA A 162 -12.51 7.75 -4.17
N LEU A 163 -12.42 7.10 -5.34
CA LEU A 163 -11.29 6.22 -5.68
C LEU A 163 -9.95 6.97 -5.70
N LEU A 164 -9.90 8.15 -6.31
CA LEU A 164 -8.70 8.98 -6.33
C LEU A 164 -8.28 9.40 -4.94
N HIS A 165 -9.23 9.77 -4.09
CA HIS A 165 -9.01 10.09 -2.69
C HIS A 165 -8.34 8.92 -1.97
N ASP A 166 -8.88 7.71 -2.08
CA ASP A 166 -8.39 6.53 -1.37
C ASP A 166 -6.98 6.14 -1.83
N VAL A 167 -6.73 6.19 -3.14
CA VAL A 167 -5.40 5.91 -3.72
C VAL A 167 -4.38 6.94 -3.25
N ILE A 168 -4.70 8.23 -3.29
CA ILE A 168 -3.76 9.29 -2.87
C ILE A 168 -3.41 9.13 -1.39
N ILE A 169 -4.38 8.85 -0.53
CA ILE A 169 -4.12 8.66 0.90
C ILE A 169 -3.28 7.40 1.12
N SER A 170 -3.57 6.30 0.45
CA SER A 170 -2.79 5.06 0.56
C SER A 170 -1.33 5.28 0.17
N PHE A 171 -1.06 5.90 -0.98
CA PHE A 171 0.30 6.25 -1.40
C PHE A 171 0.98 7.22 -0.42
N GLY A 172 0.24 8.22 0.09
CA GLY A 172 0.76 9.18 1.05
C GLY A 172 1.19 8.55 2.37
N LEU A 173 0.39 7.64 2.91
CA LEU A 173 0.71 6.90 4.14
C LEU A 173 1.91 5.97 3.95
N ILE A 174 1.97 5.26 2.83
CA ILE A 174 3.13 4.41 2.48
C ILE A 174 4.41 5.26 2.36
N ALA A 175 4.33 6.44 1.77
CA ALA A 175 5.47 7.36 1.71
C ALA A 175 5.89 7.85 3.09
N LEU A 176 4.92 8.23 3.95
CA LEU A 176 5.15 8.69 5.33
C LEU A 176 5.89 7.64 6.16
N PHE A 177 5.40 6.41 6.15
CA PHE A 177 6.00 5.30 6.90
C PHE A 177 7.23 4.70 6.24
N ARG A 178 7.60 5.19 5.05
CA ARG A 178 8.78 4.74 4.30
C ARG A 178 8.75 3.24 3.95
N TYR A 179 7.56 2.63 3.89
CA TYR A 179 7.44 1.24 3.46
C TYR A 179 7.99 1.07 2.05
N GLU A 180 8.61 -0.06 1.83
CA GLU A 180 9.19 -0.39 0.53
C GLU A 180 8.09 -0.79 -0.45
N ILE A 181 8.09 -0.18 -1.63
CA ILE A 181 7.16 -0.50 -2.71
C ILE A 181 7.77 -1.61 -3.55
N ASP A 182 7.13 -2.75 -3.53
CA ASP A 182 7.47 -3.98 -4.24
C ASP A 182 6.31 -4.43 -5.15
N THR A 183 6.45 -5.57 -5.81
CA THR A 183 5.38 -6.13 -6.66
C THR A 183 4.10 -6.45 -5.88
N PRO A 184 4.14 -7.03 -4.66
CA PRO A 184 2.97 -7.17 -3.77
C PRO A 184 2.22 -5.88 -3.48
N PHE A 185 2.91 -4.75 -3.35
CA PHE A 185 2.26 -3.44 -3.17
C PHE A 185 1.32 -3.08 -4.32
N VAL A 186 1.71 -3.39 -5.57
CA VAL A 186 0.85 -3.13 -6.74
C VAL A 186 -0.45 -3.93 -6.65
N ALA A 187 -0.34 -5.19 -6.23
CA ALA A 187 -1.52 -6.04 -6.00
C ALA A 187 -2.40 -5.47 -4.87
N ALA A 188 -1.80 -4.93 -3.80
CA ALA A 188 -2.54 -4.28 -2.72
C ALA A 188 -3.33 -3.06 -3.22
N ILE A 189 -2.71 -2.17 -4.01
CA ILE A 189 -3.41 -1.00 -4.56
C ILE A 189 -4.57 -1.41 -5.48
N LEU A 190 -4.39 -2.43 -6.34
CA LEU A 190 -5.49 -2.95 -7.16
C LEU A 190 -6.62 -3.53 -6.30
N THR A 191 -6.27 -4.15 -5.18
CA THR A 191 -7.24 -4.67 -4.21
C THR A 191 -7.99 -3.53 -3.52
N ILE A 192 -7.30 -2.47 -3.07
CA ILE A 192 -7.91 -1.26 -2.49
C ILE A 192 -8.91 -0.66 -3.48
N LEU A 193 -8.52 -0.49 -4.74
CA LEU A 193 -9.42 0.01 -5.78
C LEU A 193 -10.69 -0.84 -5.91
N GLY A 194 -10.55 -2.17 -5.88
CA GLY A 194 -11.68 -3.10 -5.96
C GLY A 194 -12.61 -3.04 -4.74
N TYR A 195 -12.04 -2.95 -3.53
CA TYR A 195 -12.84 -2.83 -2.29
C TYR A 195 -13.51 -1.48 -2.15
N SER A 196 -12.79 -0.39 -2.43
CA SER A 196 -13.35 0.97 -2.37
C SER A 196 -14.53 1.14 -3.30
N ILE A 197 -14.40 0.68 -4.56
CA ILE A 197 -15.52 0.78 -5.50
C ILE A 197 -16.70 -0.11 -5.12
N ASN A 198 -16.45 -1.29 -4.57
CA ASN A 198 -17.52 -2.18 -4.13
C ASN A 198 -18.39 -1.54 -3.05
N ASP A 199 -17.80 -0.91 -2.03
CA ASP A 199 -18.54 -0.20 -0.98
C ASP A 199 -19.27 1.04 -1.54
N THR A 200 -18.62 1.79 -2.43
CA THR A 200 -19.24 2.93 -3.11
C THR A 200 -20.49 2.52 -3.90
N ILE A 201 -20.42 1.41 -4.65
CA ILE A 201 -21.55 0.85 -5.40
C ILE A 201 -22.72 0.50 -4.48
N VAL A 202 -22.45 -0.15 -3.35
CA VAL A 202 -23.48 -0.53 -2.37
C VAL A 202 -24.23 0.69 -1.83
N VAL A 203 -23.49 1.76 -1.52
CA VAL A 203 -24.08 3.03 -1.06
C VAL A 203 -24.91 3.67 -2.17
N PHE A 204 -24.36 3.77 -3.38
CA PHE A 204 -25.05 4.41 -4.52
C PHE A 204 -26.30 3.65 -4.95
N ASP A 205 -26.24 2.32 -5.05
CA ASP A 205 -27.42 1.51 -5.38
C ASP A 205 -28.53 1.70 -4.34
N ARG A 206 -28.17 1.82 -3.05
CA ARG A 206 -29.16 2.04 -1.99
C ARG A 206 -29.80 3.42 -2.04
N ILE A 207 -29.00 4.45 -2.30
CA ILE A 207 -29.49 5.82 -2.50
C ILE A 207 -30.46 5.85 -3.70
N ARG A 208 -30.06 5.26 -4.82
CA ARG A 208 -30.88 5.20 -6.04
C ARG A 208 -32.17 4.40 -5.85
N GLU A 209 -32.13 3.32 -5.09
CA GLU A 209 -33.33 2.55 -4.72
C GLU A 209 -34.30 3.40 -3.89
N ASN A 210 -33.79 4.12 -2.87
CA ASN A 210 -34.58 5.00 -2.02
C ASN A 210 -35.16 6.18 -2.82
N GLU A 211 -34.41 6.74 -3.76
CA GLU A 211 -34.88 7.80 -4.65
C GLU A 211 -36.06 7.34 -5.51
N LYS A 212 -35.93 6.16 -6.14
CA LYS A 212 -37.02 5.54 -6.92
C LYS A 212 -38.26 5.27 -6.07
N LYS A 213 -38.10 4.76 -4.84
CA LYS A 213 -39.21 4.52 -3.91
C LYS A 213 -39.91 5.81 -3.51
N SER A 214 -39.15 6.87 -3.18
CA SER A 214 -39.68 8.18 -2.82
C SER A 214 -40.49 8.78 -3.95
N LYS A 215 -39.99 8.73 -5.19
CA LYS A 215 -40.72 9.20 -6.39
C LYS A 215 -42.00 8.41 -6.63
N LYS A 216 -41.96 7.07 -6.51
CA LYS A 216 -43.12 6.18 -6.70
C LYS A 216 -44.21 6.44 -5.67
N ASN A 217 -43.82 6.64 -4.42
CA ASN A 217 -44.76 6.85 -3.30
C ASN A 217 -45.19 8.32 -3.16
N ARG A 218 -44.73 9.22 -4.04
CA ARG A 218 -44.98 10.66 -3.98
C ARG A 218 -44.61 11.28 -2.60
N GLU A 219 -43.51 10.76 -2.00
CA GLU A 219 -42.98 11.27 -0.74
C GLU A 219 -42.17 12.55 -1.01
N ASN A 220 -42.48 13.63 -0.26
CA ASN A 220 -41.73 14.89 -0.33
C ASN A 220 -40.42 14.85 0.48
N LYS A 221 -39.57 13.83 0.22
CA LYS A 221 -38.27 13.75 0.85
C LYS A 221 -37.24 14.54 0.05
N SER A 222 -36.42 15.31 0.74
CA SER A 222 -35.29 15.99 0.14
C SER A 222 -34.22 14.96 -0.29
N PHE A 223 -33.40 15.28 -1.28
CA PHE A 223 -32.29 14.41 -1.71
C PHE A 223 -31.33 14.11 -0.53
N ALA A 224 -31.08 15.10 0.32
CA ALA A 224 -30.27 14.93 1.53
C ALA A 224 -30.82 13.86 2.49
N GLU A 225 -32.13 13.83 2.70
CA GLU A 225 -32.78 12.80 3.52
C GLU A 225 -32.72 11.41 2.89
N ILE A 226 -32.82 11.33 1.56
CA ILE A 226 -32.68 10.09 0.80
C ILE A 226 -31.27 9.54 0.96
N VAL A 227 -30.25 10.38 0.79
CA VAL A 227 -28.82 10.03 0.96
C VAL A 227 -28.55 9.57 2.39
N GLU A 228 -29.00 10.35 3.39
CA GLU A 228 -28.81 10.01 4.81
C GLU A 228 -29.46 8.67 5.16
N THR A 229 -30.65 8.42 4.65
CA THR A 229 -31.36 7.15 4.83
C THR A 229 -30.59 6.01 4.17
N GLY A 230 -30.12 6.20 2.95
CA GLY A 230 -29.36 5.20 2.19
C GLY A 230 -28.07 4.79 2.91
N ILE A 231 -27.27 5.76 3.35
CA ILE A 231 -26.04 5.50 4.10
C ILE A 231 -26.34 4.72 5.39
N ASN A 232 -27.30 5.14 6.19
CA ASN A 232 -27.67 4.45 7.44
C ASN A 232 -28.13 3.02 7.22
N GLN A 233 -28.78 2.73 6.08
CA GLN A 233 -29.26 1.37 5.75
C GLN A 233 -28.14 0.40 5.40
N VAL A 234 -27.04 0.87 4.81
CA VAL A 234 -25.91 0.03 4.39
C VAL A 234 -24.74 0.08 5.37
N PHE A 235 -24.76 0.98 6.34
CA PHE A 235 -23.67 1.24 7.27
C PHE A 235 -23.15 -0.03 7.96
N ALA A 236 -24.05 -0.83 8.52
CA ALA A 236 -23.65 -2.08 9.19
C ALA A 236 -22.98 -3.06 8.21
N ARG A 237 -23.47 -3.14 6.96
CA ARG A 237 -22.87 -3.98 5.93
C ARG A 237 -21.45 -3.53 5.60
N SER A 238 -21.23 -2.24 5.38
CA SER A 238 -19.88 -1.71 5.09
C SER A 238 -18.90 -1.96 6.25
N ILE A 239 -19.35 -1.78 7.50
CA ILE A 239 -18.52 -2.12 8.67
C ILE A 239 -18.16 -3.60 8.69
N TYR A 240 -19.12 -4.52 8.49
CA TYR A 240 -18.83 -5.94 8.52
C TYR A 240 -17.93 -6.38 7.37
N THR A 241 -18.11 -5.82 6.18
CA THR A 241 -17.22 -6.08 5.02
C THR A 241 -15.79 -5.64 5.33
N SER A 242 -15.60 -4.44 5.86
CA SER A 242 -14.28 -3.94 6.25
C SER A 242 -13.65 -4.77 7.37
N LEU A 243 -14.42 -5.18 8.39
CA LEU A 243 -13.90 -6.01 9.48
C LEU A 243 -13.47 -7.41 9.01
N THR A 244 -14.24 -8.04 8.13
CA THR A 244 -13.87 -9.37 7.60
C THR A 244 -12.58 -9.31 6.79
N THR A 245 -12.39 -8.27 6.00
CA THR A 245 -11.13 -8.03 5.27
C THR A 245 -9.99 -7.74 6.23
N LEU A 246 -10.21 -6.86 7.22
CA LEU A 246 -9.21 -6.51 8.23
C LEU A 246 -8.73 -7.75 9.00
N PHE A 247 -9.62 -8.65 9.41
CA PHE A 247 -9.21 -9.89 10.08
C PHE A 247 -8.31 -10.76 9.19
N SER A 248 -8.64 -10.90 7.91
CA SER A 248 -7.81 -11.65 6.97
C SER A 248 -6.43 -11.00 6.79
N VAL A 249 -6.39 -9.68 6.68
CA VAL A 249 -5.15 -8.92 6.53
C VAL A 249 -4.28 -9.00 7.80
N ILE A 250 -4.87 -8.95 8.99
CA ILE A 250 -4.14 -9.12 10.25
C ILE A 250 -3.51 -10.52 10.32
N VAL A 251 -4.24 -11.57 9.93
CA VAL A 251 -3.68 -12.93 9.88
C VAL A 251 -2.51 -13.01 8.90
N LEU A 252 -2.64 -12.40 7.72
CA LEU A 252 -1.55 -12.33 6.74
C LEU A 252 -0.35 -11.52 7.27
N LEU A 253 -0.59 -10.45 8.01
CA LEU A 253 0.47 -9.63 8.60
C LEU A 253 1.28 -10.41 9.65
N ILE A 254 0.61 -11.24 10.45
CA ILE A 254 1.24 -12.03 11.53
C ILE A 254 1.92 -13.29 10.99
N PHE A 255 1.29 -14.00 10.07
CA PHE A 255 1.71 -15.33 9.61
C PHE A 255 2.21 -15.38 8.16
N GLY A 256 2.00 -14.33 7.36
CA GLY A 256 2.30 -14.31 5.93
C GLY A 256 3.77 -14.13 5.57
N GLY A 257 4.65 -13.93 6.55
CA GLY A 257 6.08 -13.70 6.33
C GLY A 257 6.40 -12.33 5.69
N ASP A 258 7.70 -12.06 5.52
CA ASP A 258 8.17 -10.73 5.08
C ASP A 258 7.72 -10.37 3.65
N SER A 259 7.51 -11.36 2.79
CA SER A 259 7.08 -11.14 1.40
C SER A 259 5.66 -10.56 1.28
N LEU A 260 4.77 -10.86 2.25
CA LEU A 260 3.40 -10.34 2.26
C LEU A 260 3.22 -9.13 3.19
N LYS A 261 4.28 -8.73 3.88
CA LYS A 261 4.22 -7.63 4.86
C LYS A 261 3.82 -6.30 4.22
N THR A 262 4.45 -5.94 3.11
CA THR A 262 4.12 -4.70 2.38
C THR A 262 2.68 -4.74 1.87
N PHE A 263 2.24 -5.87 1.31
CA PHE A 263 0.86 -6.08 0.88
C PHE A 263 -0.13 -5.86 2.03
N SER A 264 0.11 -6.55 3.16
CA SER A 264 -0.78 -6.50 4.33
C SER A 264 -0.80 -5.12 5.02
N MET A 265 0.34 -4.42 5.04
CA MET A 265 0.42 -3.07 5.62
C MET A 265 -0.20 -1.99 4.73
N THR A 266 -0.37 -2.28 3.44
CA THR A 266 -0.96 -1.35 2.47
C THR A 266 -2.48 -1.44 2.46
N LEU A 267 -3.02 -2.65 2.64
CA LEU A 267 -4.47 -2.92 2.77
C LEU A 267 -5.01 -2.47 4.12
#